data_ce3d1c375e13269605da78a1b8bc4631
#
_entry.id   ce3d1c375e13269605da78a1b8bc4631
#
_cell.length_a   1.000
_cell.length_b   1.000
_cell.length_c   1.000
_cell.angle_alpha   90.00
_cell.angle_beta   90.00
_cell.angle_gamma   90.00
#
_symmetry.space_group_name_H-M   'P 1'
#
loop_
_entity.id
_entity.type
_entity.pdbx_description
1 polymer ?
#
loop_
_entity_poly.entity_id
_entity_poly.type
_entity_poly.pdbx_seq_one_letter_code
_entity_poly.pdbx_strand_id
1 'polypeptide(L)'
;MVKHTAEGPDTLCFEAPDPLKVMTMPVDTATFVPHDIKGQINYPVTLKEVLPYIGCGIAGLWVITAIIVVIVALSRRKKKEEERRDPPHIVALRELDKYRSDKFWAPEKQKIFYSGITGAVKDYIDRRFEIDAPEMTTAELFDALKDRSELTPELYEKLKDLFETADFVKFAKYVADDDHNKEALPLCVRFVTSTYQAEIEQEAHSEKDVL
;
A
#
# COMPACT_ATOMS: atom_id res chain seq x y z
N MET A 1 -54.61 -34.05 48.97
CA MET A 1 -53.25 -33.88 49.48
C MET A 1 -52.94 -35.07 50.37
N VAL A 2 -51.88 -35.81 50.09
CA VAL A 2 -51.51 -36.98 50.89
C VAL A 2 -50.35 -36.57 51.82
N LYS A 3 -50.55 -36.71 53.10
CA LYS A 3 -49.53 -36.41 54.11
C LYS A 3 -49.03 -37.75 54.67
N HIS A 4 -47.77 -38.03 54.50
CA HIS A 4 -47.16 -39.25 55.05
C HIS A 4 -46.85 -39.01 56.54
N THR A 5 -47.53 -39.78 57.39
CA THR A 5 -47.29 -39.85 58.83
C THR A 5 -46.64 -41.20 59.18
N ALA A 6 -46.03 -41.32 60.35
CA ALA A 6 -45.30 -42.54 60.79
C ALA A 6 -46.19 -43.81 60.86
N GLU A 7 -47.49 -43.69 60.79
CA GLU A 7 -48.48 -44.80 60.82
C GLU A 7 -49.09 -45.13 59.48
N GLY A 8 -48.69 -44.47 58.36
CA GLY A 8 -49.24 -44.75 57.04
C GLY A 8 -49.68 -43.49 56.28
N PRO A 9 -50.09 -43.62 55.02
CA PRO A 9 -50.62 -42.50 54.24
C PRO A 9 -52.00 -42.11 54.72
N ASP A 10 -52.13 -40.95 55.38
CA ASP A 10 -53.40 -40.35 55.72
C ASP A 10 -53.91 -39.48 54.56
N THR A 11 -55.12 -39.78 54.10
CA THR A 11 -55.72 -39.08 52.96
C THR A 11 -56.73 -38.08 53.49
N LEU A 12 -56.33 -36.79 53.49
CA LEU A 12 -57.23 -35.70 53.78
C LEU A 12 -58.19 -35.42 52.58
N CYS A 13 -59.39 -35.82 52.68
CA CYS A 13 -60.46 -35.47 51.70
C CYS A 13 -61.01 -34.10 52.06
N PHE A 14 -60.85 -33.13 51.19
CA PHE A 14 -61.55 -31.85 51.32
C PHE A 14 -62.73 -31.87 50.39
N GLU A 15 -63.93 -31.85 50.96
CA GLU A 15 -65.13 -31.54 50.24
C GLU A 15 -65.22 -30.05 49.96
N ALA A 16 -65.25 -29.69 48.68
CA ALA A 16 -65.51 -28.30 48.34
C ALA A 16 -66.95 -27.99 48.55
N PRO A 17 -67.30 -26.97 49.36
CA PRO A 17 -68.73 -26.69 49.70
C PRO A 17 -69.56 -26.24 48.49
N ASP A 18 -68.91 -25.77 47.42
CA ASP A 18 -69.60 -25.33 46.20
C ASP A 18 -69.14 -26.12 44.98
N PRO A 19 -70.06 -26.73 44.21
CA PRO A 19 -69.67 -27.36 42.95
C PRO A 19 -69.19 -26.30 41.95
N LEU A 20 -67.96 -26.43 41.49
CA LEU A 20 -67.45 -25.62 40.37
C LEU A 20 -68.30 -25.90 39.11
N LYS A 21 -69.12 -24.93 38.77
CA LYS A 21 -69.93 -25.01 37.55
C LYS A 21 -69.01 -24.66 36.36
N VAL A 22 -68.48 -25.66 35.68
CA VAL A 22 -67.75 -25.49 34.46
C VAL A 22 -68.72 -25.18 33.34
N MET A 23 -68.75 -23.97 32.86
CA MET A 23 -69.50 -23.58 31.67
C MET A 23 -68.71 -24.01 30.46
N THR A 24 -69.12 -25.04 29.78
CA THR A 24 -68.58 -25.38 28.46
C THR A 24 -69.16 -24.44 27.43
N MET A 25 -68.32 -23.78 26.68
CA MET A 25 -68.74 -23.02 25.54
C MET A 25 -69.30 -23.98 24.48
N PRO A 26 -70.53 -23.77 24.00
CA PRO A 26 -71.08 -24.64 22.99
C PRO A 26 -70.27 -24.46 21.70
N VAL A 27 -69.48 -25.46 21.38
CA VAL A 27 -68.73 -25.51 20.14
C VAL A 27 -69.53 -26.38 19.17
N ASP A 28 -69.94 -25.83 18.05
CA ASP A 28 -70.53 -26.57 16.97
C ASP A 28 -69.43 -27.45 16.31
N THR A 29 -69.43 -28.72 16.64
CA THR A 29 -68.49 -29.72 16.17
C THR A 29 -68.58 -30.02 14.71
N ALA A 30 -69.74 -29.66 14.07
CA ALA A 30 -69.98 -29.92 12.65
C ALA A 30 -69.31 -28.87 11.75
N THR A 31 -69.10 -27.66 12.28
CA THR A 31 -68.48 -26.53 11.54
C THR A 31 -67.12 -26.10 12.09
N PHE A 32 -66.60 -26.76 13.14
CA PHE A 32 -65.33 -26.45 13.73
C PHE A 32 -64.16 -26.83 12.79
N VAL A 33 -63.55 -25.84 12.13
CA VAL A 33 -62.35 -26.02 11.40
C VAL A 33 -61.22 -25.55 12.30
N PRO A 34 -60.25 -26.40 12.74
CA PRO A 34 -59.16 -26.00 13.53
C PRO A 34 -58.25 -25.05 12.67
N HIS A 35 -58.15 -23.82 13.10
CA HIS A 35 -57.21 -22.89 12.49
C HIS A 35 -55.81 -23.17 13.04
N ASP A 36 -54.86 -23.31 12.13
CA ASP A 36 -53.46 -23.49 12.47
C ASP A 36 -52.92 -22.23 13.18
N ILE A 37 -51.84 -22.41 13.91
CA ILE A 37 -51.14 -21.32 14.62
C ILE A 37 -50.74 -20.29 13.58
N LYS A 38 -51.03 -19.01 13.80
CA LYS A 38 -50.58 -17.93 12.92
C LYS A 38 -49.10 -18.03 12.71
N GLY A 39 -48.65 -18.16 11.45
CA GLY A 39 -47.24 -18.16 11.08
C GLY A 39 -46.56 -16.86 11.48
N GLN A 40 -45.24 -16.90 11.59
CA GLN A 40 -44.45 -15.71 11.89
C GLN A 40 -44.72 -14.61 10.85
N ILE A 41 -44.96 -13.41 11.32
CA ILE A 41 -45.12 -12.24 10.46
C ILE A 41 -43.74 -11.86 9.93
N ASN A 42 -43.43 -12.20 8.69
CA ASN A 42 -42.24 -11.76 8.00
C ASN A 42 -42.49 -10.34 7.48
N TYR A 43 -41.82 -9.36 8.08
CA TYR A 43 -41.78 -8.01 7.56
C TYR A 43 -40.86 -7.97 6.34
N PRO A 44 -41.32 -7.66 5.12
CA PRO A 44 -40.40 -7.45 4.00
C PRO A 44 -39.57 -6.20 4.29
N VAL A 45 -38.26 -6.38 4.25
CA VAL A 45 -37.30 -5.25 4.40
C VAL A 45 -37.53 -4.29 3.24
N THR A 46 -37.97 -3.09 3.54
CA THR A 46 -38.21 -2.05 2.54
C THR A 46 -36.94 -1.32 2.18
N LEU A 47 -36.76 -1.00 0.88
CA LEU A 47 -35.59 -0.20 0.39
C LEU A 47 -35.40 1.09 1.19
N LYS A 48 -36.47 1.70 1.68
CA LYS A 48 -36.42 2.91 2.51
C LYS A 48 -35.68 2.71 3.85
N GLU A 49 -35.71 1.50 4.41
CA GLU A 49 -35.04 1.18 5.67
C GLU A 49 -33.54 0.90 5.45
N VAL A 50 -33.19 0.34 4.30
CA VAL A 50 -31.80 -0.05 3.98
C VAL A 50 -31.00 1.13 3.43
N LEU A 51 -31.64 2.05 2.72
CA LEU A 51 -31.01 3.19 2.06
C LEU A 51 -30.13 4.06 2.99
N PRO A 52 -30.55 4.43 4.22
CA PRO A 52 -29.72 5.22 5.12
C PRO A 52 -28.47 4.47 5.58
N TYR A 53 -28.55 3.16 5.78
CA TYR A 53 -27.38 2.36 6.17
C TYR A 53 -26.36 2.24 5.05
N ILE A 54 -26.83 2.08 3.80
CA ILE A 54 -25.95 2.12 2.61
C ILE A 54 -25.29 3.50 2.49
N GLY A 55 -26.06 4.58 2.66
CA GLY A 55 -25.53 5.94 2.64
C GLY A 55 -24.45 6.19 3.70
N CYS A 56 -24.69 5.75 4.93
CA CYS A 56 -23.70 5.81 6.01
C CYS A 56 -22.45 4.98 5.70
N GLY A 57 -22.60 3.78 5.12
CA GLY A 57 -21.49 2.93 4.72
C GLY A 57 -20.60 3.57 3.65
N ILE A 58 -21.21 4.16 2.62
CA ILE A 58 -20.50 4.88 1.57
C ILE A 58 -19.79 6.12 2.14
N ALA A 59 -20.48 6.91 2.97
CA ALA A 59 -19.87 8.07 3.61
C ALA A 59 -18.68 7.69 4.50
N GLY A 60 -18.80 6.60 5.28
CA GLY A 60 -17.69 6.06 6.07
C GLY A 60 -16.49 5.65 5.22
N LEU A 61 -16.72 4.99 4.08
CA LEU A 61 -15.67 4.60 3.15
C LEU A 61 -14.95 5.84 2.56
N TRP A 62 -15.69 6.89 2.21
CA TRP A 62 -15.11 8.16 1.72
C TRP A 62 -14.24 8.84 2.77
N VAL A 63 -14.66 8.85 4.04
CA VAL A 63 -13.86 9.42 5.13
C VAL A 63 -12.56 8.63 5.31
N ILE A 64 -12.63 7.30 5.31
CA ILE A 64 -11.44 6.44 5.45
C ILE A 64 -10.47 6.66 4.30
N THR A 65 -10.95 6.72 3.06
CA THR A 65 -10.09 6.98 1.89
C THR A 65 -9.46 8.37 1.95
N ALA A 66 -10.21 9.39 2.37
CA ALA A 66 -9.67 10.74 2.57
C ALA A 66 -8.55 10.76 3.62
N ILE A 67 -8.74 10.08 4.76
CA ILE A 67 -7.73 9.96 5.81
C ILE A 67 -6.46 9.28 5.27
N ILE A 68 -6.62 8.17 4.55
CA ILE A 68 -5.48 7.45 3.94
C ILE A 68 -4.71 8.36 2.98
N VAL A 69 -5.41 9.09 2.10
CA VAL A 69 -4.79 10.03 1.15
C VAL A 69 -4.02 11.13 1.90
N VAL A 70 -4.60 11.70 2.95
CA VAL A 70 -3.94 12.73 3.77
C VAL A 70 -2.69 12.17 4.46
N ILE A 71 -2.77 10.97 5.07
CA ILE A 71 -1.62 10.33 5.71
C ILE A 71 -0.50 10.08 4.71
N VAL A 72 -0.82 9.53 3.53
CA VAL A 72 0.16 9.26 2.46
C VAL A 72 0.77 10.57 1.95
N ALA A 73 -0.03 11.62 1.75
CA ALA A 73 0.47 12.93 1.32
C ALA A 73 1.41 13.58 2.34
N LEU A 74 1.06 13.51 3.65
CA LEU A 74 1.90 14.04 4.73
C LEU A 74 3.20 13.24 4.89
N SER A 75 3.13 11.91 4.78
CA SER A 75 4.33 11.05 4.83
C SER A 75 5.27 11.31 3.66
N ARG A 76 4.73 11.50 2.45
CA ARG A 76 5.52 11.87 1.27
C ARG A 76 6.16 13.26 1.41
N ARG A 77 5.46 14.23 2.01
CA ARG A 77 6.02 15.57 2.27
C ARG A 77 7.18 15.51 3.26
N LYS A 78 7.03 14.80 4.38
CA LYS A 78 8.10 14.62 5.36
C LYS A 78 9.34 13.96 4.76
N LYS A 79 9.15 12.87 3.98
CA LYS A 79 10.25 12.18 3.31
C LYS A 79 10.98 13.10 2.33
N LYS A 80 10.24 13.88 1.54
CA LYS A 80 10.81 14.84 0.58
C LYS A 80 11.54 16.01 1.27
N GLU A 81 11.14 16.39 2.49
CA GLU A 81 11.79 17.45 3.28
C GLU A 81 13.05 16.95 3.97
N GLU A 82 13.09 15.69 4.47
CA GLU A 82 14.31 15.05 4.96
C GLU A 82 15.32 14.81 3.83
N GLU A 83 14.86 14.32 2.68
CA GLU A 83 15.71 14.14 1.48
C GLU A 83 16.28 15.45 0.95
N ARG A 84 15.64 16.61 1.18
CA ARG A 84 16.20 17.93 0.84
C ARG A 84 17.29 18.40 1.81
N ARG A 85 17.30 17.86 3.02
CA ARG A 85 18.35 18.18 4.02
C ARG A 85 19.61 17.36 3.84
N ASP A 86 19.47 16.12 3.34
CA ASP A 86 20.62 15.25 3.08
C ASP A 86 21.32 15.66 1.77
N PRO A 87 22.66 15.65 1.72
CA PRO A 87 23.42 15.87 0.50
C PRO A 87 22.98 14.93 -0.63
N PRO A 88 22.92 15.39 -1.90
CA PRO A 88 22.40 14.61 -3.03
C PRO A 88 23.06 13.24 -3.20
N HIS A 89 24.39 13.16 -2.99
CA HIS A 89 25.15 11.91 -3.11
C HIS A 89 24.75 10.87 -2.05
N ILE A 90 24.46 11.30 -0.80
CA ILE A 90 24.02 10.38 0.27
C ILE A 90 22.65 9.80 -0.06
N VAL A 91 21.74 10.62 -0.56
CA VAL A 91 20.39 10.17 -0.95
C VAL A 91 20.48 9.17 -2.09
N ALA A 92 21.27 9.49 -3.13
CA ALA A 92 21.47 8.61 -4.28
C ALA A 92 22.07 7.25 -3.88
N LEU A 93 23.13 7.24 -3.08
CA LEU A 93 23.75 6.00 -2.62
C LEU A 93 22.81 5.16 -1.76
N ARG A 94 21.97 5.77 -0.92
CA ARG A 94 20.95 5.09 -0.12
C ARG A 94 19.85 4.45 -1.01
N GLU A 95 19.43 5.15 -2.07
CA GLU A 95 18.46 4.60 -3.02
C GLU A 95 19.06 3.44 -3.83
N LEU A 96 20.30 3.58 -4.32
CA LEU A 96 21.01 2.52 -5.05
C LEU A 96 21.23 1.27 -4.20
N ASP A 97 21.50 1.42 -2.89
CA ASP A 97 21.72 0.29 -1.97
C ASP A 97 20.53 -0.64 -1.85
N LYS A 98 19.30 -0.17 -2.09
CA LYS A 98 18.09 -0.99 -2.12
C LYS A 98 18.10 -2.08 -3.18
N TYR A 99 18.87 -1.87 -4.25
CA TYR A 99 18.95 -2.77 -5.42
C TYR A 99 20.17 -3.68 -5.40
N ARG A 100 20.91 -3.76 -4.29
CA ARG A 100 22.14 -4.57 -4.16
C ARG A 100 21.91 -6.08 -4.23
N SER A 101 20.68 -6.57 -4.04
CA SER A 101 20.38 -8.00 -3.99
C SER A 101 20.19 -8.60 -5.37
N ASP A 102 20.85 -9.73 -5.64
CA ASP A 102 20.78 -10.54 -6.88
C ASP A 102 19.34 -10.98 -7.24
N LYS A 103 18.44 -10.96 -6.26
CA LYS A 103 17.01 -11.26 -6.50
C LYS A 103 16.35 -10.36 -7.55
N PHE A 104 16.95 -9.21 -7.85
CA PHE A 104 16.47 -8.28 -8.86
C PHE A 104 16.93 -8.65 -10.28
N TRP A 105 17.89 -9.58 -10.44
CA TRP A 105 18.39 -10.02 -11.74
C TRP A 105 17.46 -11.02 -12.43
N ALA A 106 16.51 -11.62 -11.71
CA ALA A 106 15.50 -12.47 -12.30
C ALA A 106 14.75 -11.72 -13.42
N PRO A 107 14.51 -12.35 -14.61
CA PRO A 107 13.95 -11.68 -15.80
C PRO A 107 12.68 -10.87 -15.52
N GLU A 108 11.80 -11.36 -14.65
CA GLU A 108 10.57 -10.69 -14.26
C GLU A 108 10.79 -9.45 -13.36
N LYS A 109 11.97 -9.31 -12.76
CA LYS A 109 12.33 -8.22 -11.84
C LYS A 109 13.32 -7.23 -12.42
N GLN A 110 14.00 -7.55 -13.52
CA GLN A 110 14.98 -6.66 -14.15
C GLN A 110 14.39 -5.29 -14.48
N LYS A 111 13.13 -5.22 -14.92
CA LYS A 111 12.45 -3.94 -15.13
C LYS A 111 12.44 -3.06 -13.88
N ILE A 112 12.19 -3.64 -12.71
CA ILE A 112 12.20 -2.92 -11.43
C ILE A 112 13.62 -2.48 -11.08
N PHE A 113 14.60 -3.35 -11.28
CA PHE A 113 16.01 -3.09 -11.05
C PHE A 113 16.50 -1.90 -11.88
N TYR A 114 16.40 -1.98 -13.22
CA TYR A 114 16.87 -0.94 -14.11
C TYR A 114 16.09 0.38 -13.96
N SER A 115 14.78 0.31 -13.71
CA SER A 115 14.01 1.52 -13.42
C SER A 115 14.45 2.19 -12.11
N GLY A 116 14.77 1.41 -11.10
CA GLY A 116 15.19 1.93 -9.79
C GLY A 116 16.56 2.57 -9.84
N ILE A 117 17.58 1.89 -10.41
CA ILE A 117 18.94 2.43 -10.47
C ILE A 117 19.05 3.65 -11.38
N THR A 118 18.39 3.63 -12.57
CA THR A 118 18.38 4.80 -13.46
C THR A 118 17.57 5.96 -12.89
N GLY A 119 16.46 5.68 -12.16
CA GLY A 119 15.72 6.69 -11.44
C GLY A 119 16.55 7.38 -10.36
N ALA A 120 17.25 6.60 -9.53
CA ALA A 120 18.12 7.15 -8.49
C ALA A 120 19.27 8.03 -9.07
N VAL A 121 19.83 7.63 -10.21
CA VAL A 121 20.86 8.43 -10.92
C VAL A 121 20.25 9.71 -11.51
N LYS A 122 19.06 9.65 -12.13
CA LYS A 122 18.36 10.84 -12.64
C LYS A 122 18.03 11.83 -11.53
N ASP A 123 17.51 11.36 -10.39
CA ASP A 123 17.23 12.20 -9.22
C ASP A 123 18.49 12.84 -8.65
N TYR A 124 19.62 12.13 -8.71
CA TYR A 124 20.92 12.67 -8.32
C TYR A 124 21.38 13.78 -9.26
N ILE A 125 21.29 13.54 -10.58
CA ILE A 125 21.66 14.52 -11.60
C ILE A 125 20.81 15.80 -11.47
N ASP A 126 19.50 15.66 -11.27
CA ASP A 126 18.59 16.78 -11.05
C ASP A 126 19.06 17.67 -9.88
N ARG A 127 19.32 17.04 -8.74
CA ARG A 127 19.70 17.77 -7.51
C ARG A 127 21.11 18.33 -7.53
N ARG A 128 22.02 17.64 -8.24
CA ARG A 128 23.47 17.98 -8.25
C ARG A 128 23.82 18.99 -9.33
N PHE A 129 23.23 18.82 -10.52
CA PHE A 129 23.57 19.60 -11.69
C PHE A 129 22.49 20.59 -12.08
N GLU A 130 21.37 20.63 -11.36
CA GLU A 130 20.20 21.46 -11.65
C GLU A 130 19.63 21.21 -13.06
N ILE A 131 19.70 19.94 -13.52
CA ILE A 131 19.15 19.45 -14.79
C ILE A 131 17.91 18.65 -14.47
N ASP A 132 16.76 18.97 -15.08
CA ASP A 132 15.50 18.23 -14.89
C ASP A 132 15.54 16.83 -15.53
N ALA A 133 16.52 16.04 -15.08
CA ALA A 133 16.82 14.72 -15.62
C ALA A 133 15.64 13.72 -15.55
N PRO A 134 14.76 13.73 -14.53
CA PRO A 134 13.58 12.86 -14.48
C PRO A 134 12.64 13.04 -15.68
N GLU A 135 12.47 14.26 -16.18
CA GLU A 135 11.58 14.62 -17.29
C GLU A 135 12.23 14.38 -18.68
N MET A 136 13.55 14.22 -18.73
CA MET A 136 14.32 14.06 -19.97
C MET A 136 14.34 12.62 -20.47
N THR A 137 14.38 12.46 -21.78
CA THR A 137 14.74 11.19 -22.43
C THR A 137 16.23 10.87 -22.19
N THR A 138 16.63 9.62 -22.43
CA THR A 138 18.04 9.21 -22.30
C THR A 138 18.95 10.04 -23.24
N ALA A 139 18.52 10.27 -24.47
CA ALA A 139 19.30 11.07 -25.42
C ALA A 139 19.50 12.52 -24.98
N GLU A 140 18.44 13.18 -24.55
CA GLU A 140 18.50 14.58 -24.04
C GLU A 140 19.36 14.70 -22.78
N LEU A 141 19.24 13.73 -21.86
CA LEU A 141 20.03 13.69 -20.65
C LEU A 141 21.52 13.62 -20.95
N PHE A 142 21.94 12.70 -21.83
CA PHE A 142 23.35 12.54 -22.18
C PHE A 142 23.88 13.69 -23.04
N ASP A 143 23.05 14.33 -23.83
CA ASP A 143 23.44 15.57 -24.52
C ASP A 143 23.70 16.71 -23.52
N ALA A 144 22.87 16.85 -22.50
CA ALA A 144 23.06 17.83 -21.44
C ALA A 144 24.28 17.55 -20.53
N LEU A 145 24.71 16.28 -20.42
CA LEU A 145 25.86 15.86 -19.60
C LEU A 145 27.19 15.89 -20.38
N LYS A 146 27.18 16.02 -21.69
CA LYS A 146 28.34 15.86 -22.58
C LYS A 146 29.51 16.82 -22.27
N ASP A 147 29.16 18.04 -21.91
CA ASP A 147 30.16 19.10 -21.69
C ASP A 147 30.58 19.26 -20.22
N ARG A 148 30.20 18.32 -19.35
CA ARG A 148 30.53 18.36 -17.93
C ARG A 148 31.95 17.84 -17.66
N SER A 149 32.78 18.68 -17.09
CA SER A 149 34.18 18.35 -16.77
C SER A 149 34.36 17.30 -15.67
N GLU A 150 33.32 17.09 -14.86
CA GLU A 150 33.32 16.15 -13.75
C GLU A 150 33.19 14.69 -14.22
N LEU A 151 32.82 14.49 -15.50
CA LEU A 151 32.63 13.19 -16.11
C LEU A 151 33.82 12.82 -16.99
N THR A 152 34.48 11.72 -16.65
CA THR A 152 35.46 11.15 -17.58
C THR A 152 34.77 10.57 -18.80
N PRO A 153 35.38 10.68 -20.01
CA PRO A 153 34.78 10.13 -21.23
C PRO A 153 34.41 8.65 -21.12
N GLU A 154 35.23 7.86 -20.43
CA GLU A 154 34.96 6.44 -20.19
C GLU A 154 33.72 6.23 -19.34
N LEU A 155 33.52 6.98 -18.27
CA LEU A 155 32.38 6.89 -17.38
C LEU A 155 31.10 7.35 -18.07
N TYR A 156 31.20 8.39 -18.90
CA TYR A 156 30.12 8.91 -19.72
C TYR A 156 29.60 7.83 -20.67
N GLU A 157 30.48 7.21 -21.47
CA GLU A 157 30.06 6.19 -22.44
C GLU A 157 29.46 4.96 -21.76
N LYS A 158 30.08 4.47 -20.67
CA LYS A 158 29.54 3.33 -19.93
C LYS A 158 28.17 3.64 -19.30
N LEU A 159 27.99 4.84 -18.76
CA LEU A 159 26.72 5.23 -18.17
C LEU A 159 25.63 5.36 -19.25
N LYS A 160 25.98 5.88 -20.43
CA LYS A 160 25.10 5.98 -21.56
C LYS A 160 24.63 4.60 -22.02
N ASP A 161 25.55 3.65 -22.21
CA ASP A 161 25.23 2.26 -22.56
C ASP A 161 24.30 1.59 -21.54
N LEU A 162 24.56 1.83 -20.24
CA LEU A 162 23.67 1.37 -19.17
C LEU A 162 22.25 1.90 -19.31
N PHE A 163 22.09 3.19 -19.60
CA PHE A 163 20.77 3.81 -19.75
C PHE A 163 20.06 3.33 -20.99
N GLU A 164 20.74 3.13 -22.11
CA GLU A 164 20.20 2.55 -23.33
C GLU A 164 19.75 1.10 -23.07
N THR A 165 20.57 0.29 -22.40
CA THR A 165 20.20 -1.06 -21.97
C THR A 165 18.98 -1.04 -21.05
N ALA A 166 18.92 -0.12 -20.11
CA ALA A 166 17.77 0.06 -19.22
C ALA A 166 16.48 0.38 -20.01
N ASP A 167 16.56 1.18 -21.03
CA ASP A 167 15.41 1.51 -21.89
C ASP A 167 14.94 0.28 -22.68
N PHE A 168 15.84 -0.56 -23.19
CA PHE A 168 15.48 -1.84 -23.83
C PHE A 168 14.78 -2.79 -22.83
N VAL A 169 15.28 -2.90 -21.59
CA VAL A 169 14.64 -3.73 -20.54
C VAL A 169 13.26 -3.19 -20.16
N LYS A 170 13.11 -1.87 -20.04
CA LYS A 170 11.84 -1.23 -19.64
C LYS A 170 10.75 -1.34 -20.70
N PHE A 171 11.11 -1.14 -21.97
CA PHE A 171 10.15 -0.93 -23.05
C PHE A 171 10.11 -2.04 -24.10
N ALA A 172 11.23 -2.72 -24.36
CA ALA A 172 11.35 -3.76 -25.40
C ALA A 172 11.28 -5.19 -24.82
N LYS A 173 11.05 -5.38 -23.51
CA LYS A 173 11.10 -6.69 -22.83
C LYS A 173 12.43 -7.42 -23.03
N TYR A 174 13.50 -6.69 -23.25
CA TYR A 174 14.84 -7.24 -23.30
C TYR A 174 15.23 -7.78 -21.93
N VAL A 175 15.93 -8.91 -21.91
CA VAL A 175 16.49 -9.51 -20.71
C VAL A 175 17.99 -9.34 -20.78
N ALA A 176 18.54 -8.48 -19.94
CA ALA A 176 19.97 -8.28 -19.82
C ALA A 176 20.64 -9.51 -19.21
N ASP A 177 21.86 -9.81 -19.64
CA ASP A 177 22.63 -10.92 -19.10
C ASP A 177 23.15 -10.62 -17.67
N ASP A 178 23.68 -11.66 -17.03
CA ASP A 178 24.15 -11.56 -15.66
C ASP A 178 25.35 -10.64 -15.51
N ASP A 179 26.18 -10.48 -16.54
CA ASP A 179 27.38 -9.65 -16.49
C ASP A 179 26.98 -8.17 -16.55
N HIS A 180 26.05 -7.79 -17.41
CA HIS A 180 25.46 -6.45 -17.40
C HIS A 180 24.76 -6.13 -16.07
N ASN A 181 24.02 -7.08 -15.51
CA ASN A 181 23.35 -6.91 -14.21
C ASN A 181 24.34 -6.69 -13.07
N LYS A 182 25.48 -7.41 -13.07
CA LYS A 182 26.53 -7.26 -12.06
C LYS A 182 27.24 -5.91 -12.13
N GLU A 183 27.44 -5.38 -13.34
CA GLU A 183 28.15 -4.12 -13.57
C GLU A 183 27.28 -2.87 -13.40
N ALA A 184 25.96 -3.01 -13.61
CA ALA A 184 25.03 -1.89 -13.62
C ALA A 184 25.03 -1.06 -12.33
N LEU A 185 24.85 -1.72 -11.18
CA LEU A 185 24.80 -1.03 -9.89
C LEU A 185 26.16 -0.44 -9.48
N PRO A 186 27.31 -1.15 -9.57
CA PRO A 186 28.63 -0.57 -9.32
C PRO A 186 28.93 0.64 -10.19
N LEU A 187 28.50 0.65 -11.44
CA LEU A 187 28.68 1.77 -12.35
C LEU A 187 27.92 3.02 -11.88
N CYS A 188 26.67 2.87 -11.47
CA CYS A 188 25.86 3.95 -10.89
C CYS A 188 26.51 4.50 -9.61
N VAL A 189 26.98 3.63 -8.73
CA VAL A 189 27.69 4.03 -7.49
C VAL A 189 28.97 4.78 -7.82
N ARG A 190 29.76 4.28 -8.79
CA ARG A 190 30.98 4.94 -9.26
C ARG A 190 30.70 6.33 -9.82
N PHE A 191 29.63 6.49 -10.60
CA PHE A 191 29.23 7.79 -11.13
C PHE A 191 28.94 8.79 -10.01
N VAL A 192 28.09 8.43 -9.05
CA VAL A 192 27.75 9.30 -7.91
C VAL A 192 29.01 9.66 -7.09
N THR A 193 29.88 8.68 -6.84
CA THR A 193 31.07 8.89 -6.01
C THR A 193 32.11 9.74 -6.71
N SER A 194 32.38 9.49 -8.00
CA SER A 194 33.41 10.24 -8.75
C SER A 194 32.99 11.70 -8.99
N THR A 195 31.73 11.95 -9.30
CA THR A 195 31.23 13.33 -9.47
C THR A 195 31.21 14.10 -8.15
N TYR A 196 30.95 13.44 -7.03
CA TYR A 196 31.04 14.05 -5.71
C TYR A 196 32.49 14.36 -5.31
N GLN A 197 33.47 13.47 -5.60
CA GLN A 197 34.89 13.72 -5.35
C GLN A 197 35.39 14.90 -6.17
N ALA A 198 35.00 15.00 -7.44
CA ALA A 198 35.38 16.14 -8.29
C ALA A 198 34.84 17.47 -7.74
N GLU A 199 33.68 17.49 -7.11
CA GLU A 199 33.13 18.68 -6.43
C GLU A 199 34.02 19.13 -5.27
N ILE A 200 34.39 18.20 -4.37
CA ILE A 200 35.23 18.50 -3.22
C ILE A 200 36.59 19.05 -3.68
N GLU A 201 37.18 18.49 -4.75
CA GLU A 201 38.44 18.95 -5.31
C GLU A 201 38.33 20.35 -5.91
N GLN A 202 37.22 20.66 -6.59
CA GLN A 202 36.97 22.00 -7.14
C GLN A 202 36.77 23.06 -6.04
N GLU A 203 35.98 22.73 -4.99
CA GLU A 203 35.79 23.60 -3.84
C GLU A 203 37.14 23.90 -3.11
N ALA A 204 37.93 22.85 -2.89
CA ALA A 204 39.24 22.99 -2.25
C ALA A 204 40.25 23.80 -3.08
N HIS A 205 40.14 23.78 -4.41
CA HIS A 205 40.97 24.64 -5.29
C HIS A 205 40.50 26.09 -5.27
N SER A 206 39.18 26.31 -5.34
CA SER A 206 38.62 27.66 -5.29
C SER A 206 38.92 28.39 -3.99
N GLU A 207 38.94 27.68 -2.87
CA GLU A 207 39.29 28.26 -1.56
C GLU A 207 40.78 28.67 -1.45
N LYS A 208 41.67 27.94 -2.14
CA LYS A 208 43.10 28.28 -2.19
C LYS A 208 43.43 29.49 -3.08
N ASP A 209 42.62 29.71 -4.12
CA ASP A 209 42.84 30.84 -5.05
C ASP A 209 42.30 32.19 -4.51
N VAL A 210 41.55 32.17 -3.40
CA VAL A 210 40.99 33.37 -2.74
C VAL A 210 41.86 33.84 -1.56
N LEU A 211 42.87 33.07 -1.14
CA LEU A 211 43.81 33.40 -0.06
C LEU A 211 45.14 33.91 -0.58
#